data_03adeab3474b52ad7215bfb9046043b5
#
_entry.id   03adeab3474b52ad7215bfb9046043b5
#
_cell.length_a   1.000
_cell.length_b   1.000
_cell.length_c   1.000
_cell.angle_alpha   90.00
_cell.angle_beta   90.00
_cell.angle_gamma   90.00
#
_symmetry.space_group_name_H-M   'P 1'
#
loop_
_entity.id
_entity.type
_entity.pdbx_description
1 polymer ?
#
loop_
_entity_poly.entity_id
_entity_poly.type
_entity_poly.pdbx_seq_one_letter_code
_entity_poly.pdbx_strand_id
1 'polypeptide(L)'
;PAGGFRGRDPQDPARSIDIAAGGAEHLASAVRELGEKNPNHVFVAAGDLVGASPLLSALFNDEPTVESLGLMGLALSAVGNHEFDRGAAELLRLQRGGCHPEKGCRGPQPFAGARFQYLAASTIDTRTGEPILPAYAVKRFEGIPVAFIGLALKATPQIVMPSGVAGLEFR
;
A
#
# COMPACT_ATOMS: atom_id res chain seq x y z
N PRO A 1 15.28 3.92 -6.84
CA PRO A 1 16.48 3.41 -7.48
C PRO A 1 16.17 2.09 -8.17
N ALA A 2 16.68 1.92 -9.38
CA ALA A 2 16.56 0.66 -10.06
C ALA A 2 17.26 -0.41 -9.21
N GLY A 3 16.51 -1.43 -8.85
CA GLY A 3 17.03 -2.65 -8.26
C GLY A 3 17.46 -3.62 -9.37
N GLY A 4 17.78 -4.82 -8.99
CA GLY A 4 18.06 -5.89 -9.92
C GLY A 4 17.75 -7.23 -9.28
N PHE A 5 17.51 -8.21 -10.08
CA PHE A 5 17.43 -9.60 -9.64
C PHE A 5 18.25 -10.50 -10.54
N ARG A 6 18.68 -11.61 -9.99
CA ARG A 6 19.41 -12.60 -10.74
C ARG A 6 18.43 -13.51 -11.48
N GLY A 7 18.41 -13.41 -12.79
CA GLY A 7 17.55 -14.21 -13.66
C GLY A 7 18.34 -15.17 -14.54
N ARG A 8 17.65 -16.01 -15.29
CA ARG A 8 18.27 -16.85 -16.32
C ARG A 8 18.45 -16.03 -17.58
N ASP A 9 19.58 -16.20 -18.27
CA ASP A 9 19.83 -15.61 -19.57
C ASP A 9 18.83 -16.19 -20.59
N PRO A 10 18.03 -15.35 -21.28
CA PRO A 10 17.09 -15.83 -22.30
C PRO A 10 17.77 -16.57 -23.48
N GLN A 11 19.06 -16.29 -23.72
CA GLN A 11 19.83 -16.91 -24.80
C GLN A 11 20.59 -18.17 -24.36
N ASP A 12 20.85 -18.30 -23.06
CA ASP A 12 21.49 -19.47 -22.45
C ASP A 12 20.91 -19.74 -21.06
N PRO A 13 19.90 -20.63 -20.96
CA PRO A 13 19.23 -20.93 -19.67
C PRO A 13 20.14 -21.51 -18.59
N ALA A 14 21.34 -21.98 -18.94
CA ALA A 14 22.31 -22.46 -17.96
C ALA A 14 23.08 -21.31 -17.30
N ARG A 15 23.06 -20.12 -17.88
CA ARG A 15 23.73 -18.92 -17.40
C ARG A 15 22.77 -18.04 -16.59
N SER A 16 23.28 -17.50 -15.48
CA SER A 16 22.58 -16.46 -14.72
C SER A 16 23.16 -15.08 -15.09
N ILE A 17 22.26 -14.12 -15.27
CA ILE A 17 22.60 -12.71 -15.52
C ILE A 17 21.90 -11.82 -14.49
N ASP A 18 22.50 -10.67 -14.19
CA ASP A 18 21.85 -9.64 -13.38
C ASP A 18 20.96 -8.80 -14.30
N ILE A 19 19.65 -8.82 -14.01
CA ILE A 19 18.63 -8.12 -14.78
C ILE A 19 18.25 -6.87 -13.98
N ALA A 20 18.44 -5.68 -14.55
CA ALA A 20 17.97 -4.45 -13.96
C ALA A 20 16.44 -4.46 -13.91
N ALA A 21 15.87 -4.24 -12.73
CA ALA A 21 14.43 -4.28 -12.54
C ALA A 21 13.99 -3.38 -11.37
N GLY A 22 12.71 -3.07 -11.33
CA GLY A 22 12.12 -2.24 -10.30
C GLY A 22 12.11 -0.75 -10.70
N GLY A 23 11.56 0.05 -9.79
CA GLY A 23 11.34 1.48 -10.01
C GLY A 23 9.87 1.79 -10.25
N ALA A 24 9.41 2.91 -9.69
CA ALA A 24 8.01 3.34 -9.78
C ALA A 24 7.59 3.61 -11.24
N GLU A 25 8.53 4.11 -12.06
CA GLU A 25 8.33 4.38 -13.48
C GLU A 25 8.04 3.12 -14.31
N HIS A 26 8.71 2.02 -13.99
CA HIS A 26 8.46 0.74 -14.66
C HIS A 26 7.14 0.13 -14.20
N LEU A 27 6.82 0.22 -12.90
CA LEU A 27 5.52 -0.21 -12.38
C LEU A 27 4.39 0.58 -13.02
N ALA A 28 4.51 1.91 -13.11
CA ALA A 28 3.52 2.77 -13.74
C ALA A 28 3.27 2.39 -15.21
N SER A 29 4.34 2.14 -15.96
CA SER A 29 4.24 1.70 -17.35
C SER A 29 3.55 0.35 -17.49
N ALA A 30 3.91 -0.63 -16.63
CA ALA A 30 3.31 -1.96 -16.65
C ALA A 30 1.82 -1.93 -16.28
N VAL A 31 1.44 -1.17 -15.24
CA VAL A 31 0.03 -0.99 -14.85
C VAL A 31 -0.79 -0.40 -15.99
N ARG A 32 -0.27 0.64 -16.65
CA ARG A 32 -0.94 1.27 -17.78
C ARG A 32 -1.11 0.29 -18.95
N GLU A 33 -0.05 -0.39 -19.37
CA GLU A 33 -0.09 -1.35 -20.48
C GLU A 33 -1.07 -2.51 -20.21
N LEU A 34 -1.13 -3.02 -18.99
CA LEU A 34 -2.08 -4.07 -18.60
C LEU A 34 -3.52 -3.55 -18.60
N GLY A 35 -3.73 -2.31 -18.12
CA GLY A 35 -5.03 -1.68 -18.10
C GLY A 35 -5.59 -1.40 -19.48
N GLU A 36 -4.74 -0.99 -20.45
CA GLU A 36 -5.14 -0.76 -21.85
C GLU A 36 -5.62 -2.02 -22.56
N LYS A 37 -5.17 -3.21 -22.11
CA LYS A 37 -5.56 -4.50 -22.69
C LYS A 37 -6.95 -4.96 -22.33
N ASN A 38 -7.50 -4.48 -21.21
CA ASN A 38 -8.83 -4.87 -20.75
C ASN A 38 -9.52 -3.71 -20.03
N PRO A 39 -10.66 -3.19 -20.52
CA PRO A 39 -11.39 -2.11 -19.86
C PRO A 39 -11.96 -2.53 -18.49
N ASN A 40 -12.20 -3.83 -18.29
CA ASN A 40 -12.67 -4.39 -17.04
C ASN A 40 -11.50 -4.82 -16.15
N HIS A 41 -10.70 -3.84 -15.72
CA HIS A 41 -9.56 -4.07 -14.83
C HIS A 41 -9.64 -3.21 -13.56
N VAL A 42 -8.89 -3.59 -12.56
CA VAL A 42 -8.64 -2.78 -11.36
C VAL A 42 -7.24 -3.06 -10.84
N PHE A 43 -6.52 -2.01 -10.48
CA PHE A 43 -5.24 -2.12 -9.80
C PHE A 43 -5.49 -2.13 -8.30
N VAL A 44 -5.10 -3.21 -7.63
CA VAL A 44 -5.23 -3.40 -6.18
C VAL A 44 -3.91 -3.84 -5.58
N ALA A 45 -3.75 -3.68 -4.28
CA ALA A 45 -2.60 -4.14 -3.53
C ALA A 45 -3.02 -4.92 -2.28
N ALA A 46 -2.13 -5.78 -1.80
CA ALA A 46 -2.34 -6.63 -0.63
C ALA A 46 -1.75 -6.06 0.66
N GLY A 47 -1.38 -4.78 0.68
CA GLY A 47 -0.71 -4.12 1.81
C GLY A 47 0.80 -4.02 1.63
N ASP A 48 1.50 -3.61 2.70
CA ASP A 48 2.95 -3.35 2.75
C ASP A 48 3.40 -2.32 1.70
N LEU A 49 2.59 -1.28 1.51
CA LEU A 49 2.89 -0.18 0.59
C LEU A 49 3.88 0.82 1.18
N VAL A 50 3.99 0.85 2.50
CA VAL A 50 4.80 1.77 3.30
C VAL A 50 5.61 0.97 4.34
N GLY A 51 6.46 1.62 5.10
CA GLY A 51 7.41 0.95 6.01
C GLY A 51 8.59 0.34 5.25
N ALA A 52 9.71 0.07 5.89
CA ALA A 52 10.95 -0.41 5.27
C ALA A 52 11.31 0.28 3.93
N SER A 53 10.86 1.50 3.75
CA SER A 53 10.83 2.25 2.50
C SER A 53 12.20 2.76 2.09
N PRO A 54 12.45 2.99 0.79
CA PRO A 54 13.62 3.73 0.33
C PRO A 54 13.75 5.08 1.05
N LEU A 55 14.98 5.51 1.29
CA LEU A 55 15.27 6.72 2.08
C LEU A 55 14.47 7.95 1.64
N LEU A 56 14.33 8.15 0.32
CA LEU A 56 13.56 9.27 -0.23
C LEU A 56 12.10 9.26 0.25
N SER A 57 11.45 8.09 0.27
CA SER A 57 10.07 7.96 0.75
C SER A 57 9.99 8.11 2.28
N ALA A 58 10.90 7.42 2.99
CA ALA A 58 10.93 7.43 4.46
C ALA A 58 11.14 8.83 5.06
N LEU A 59 11.96 9.68 4.43
CA LEU A 59 12.20 11.08 4.85
C LEU A 59 10.94 11.95 4.76
N PHE A 60 10.02 11.60 3.88
CA PHE A 60 8.74 12.30 3.68
C PHE A 60 7.56 11.52 4.24
N ASN A 61 7.77 10.68 5.28
CA ASN A 61 6.73 9.89 5.95
C ASN A 61 5.92 9.00 5.00
N ASP A 62 6.54 8.50 3.93
CA ASP A 62 5.96 7.66 2.88
C ASP A 62 4.87 8.32 2.02
N GLU A 63 4.65 9.62 2.19
CA GLU A 63 3.73 10.41 1.35
C GLU A 63 4.03 10.27 -0.15
N PRO A 64 5.30 10.34 -0.63
CA PRO A 64 5.60 10.17 -2.05
C PRO A 64 5.23 8.80 -2.61
N THR A 65 5.35 7.74 -1.82
CA THR A 65 4.93 6.39 -2.23
C THR A 65 3.42 6.32 -2.40
N VAL A 66 2.66 6.83 -1.42
CA VAL A 66 1.19 6.86 -1.46
C VAL A 66 0.69 7.70 -2.64
N GLU A 67 1.28 8.88 -2.87
CA GLU A 67 0.94 9.74 -4.01
C GLU A 67 1.24 9.05 -5.35
N SER A 68 2.42 8.43 -5.48
CA SER A 68 2.82 7.73 -6.70
C SER A 68 1.88 6.58 -7.04
N LEU A 69 1.50 5.77 -6.06
CA LEU A 69 0.54 4.68 -6.26
C LEU A 69 -0.85 5.20 -6.64
N GLY A 70 -1.28 6.30 -6.03
CA GLY A 70 -2.53 6.97 -6.42
C GLY A 70 -2.49 7.51 -7.85
N LEU A 71 -1.36 8.06 -8.30
CA LEU A 71 -1.17 8.52 -9.68
C LEU A 71 -1.14 7.36 -10.69
N MET A 72 -0.66 6.18 -10.28
CA MET A 72 -0.70 4.96 -11.10
C MET A 72 -2.10 4.34 -11.20
N GLY A 73 -3.10 4.88 -10.46
CA GLY A 73 -4.47 4.38 -10.46
C GLY A 73 -4.73 3.22 -9.49
N LEU A 74 -3.91 3.06 -8.45
CA LEU A 74 -4.26 2.14 -7.36
C LEU A 74 -5.66 2.50 -6.84
N ALA A 75 -6.56 1.53 -6.80
CA ALA A 75 -7.94 1.75 -6.39
C ALA A 75 -8.20 1.33 -4.95
N LEU A 76 -7.64 0.20 -4.53
CA LEU A 76 -7.84 -0.40 -3.22
C LEU A 76 -6.56 -1.08 -2.75
N SER A 77 -6.32 -1.08 -1.44
CA SER A 77 -5.28 -1.89 -0.80
C SER A 77 -5.80 -2.51 0.48
N ALA A 78 -5.48 -3.76 0.76
CA ALA A 78 -5.53 -4.26 2.13
C ALA A 78 -4.45 -3.55 2.97
N VAL A 79 -4.46 -3.77 4.28
CA VAL A 79 -3.37 -3.36 5.18
C VAL A 79 -2.46 -4.56 5.43
N GLY A 80 -1.14 -4.38 5.24
CA GLY A 80 -0.13 -5.32 5.68
C GLY A 80 0.38 -5.00 7.08
N ASN A 81 1.44 -5.67 7.52
CA ASN A 81 2.04 -5.39 8.82
C ASN A 81 2.80 -4.05 8.84
N HIS A 82 3.42 -3.68 7.75
CA HIS A 82 4.21 -2.44 7.63
C HIS A 82 3.36 -1.16 7.69
N GLU A 83 2.07 -1.23 7.37
CA GLU A 83 1.14 -0.12 7.58
C GLU A 83 1.04 0.27 9.07
N PHE A 84 1.42 -0.63 9.99
CA PHE A 84 1.40 -0.39 11.44
C PHE A 84 2.76 -0.05 12.05
N ASP A 85 3.85 0.03 11.28
CA ASP A 85 5.20 0.34 11.77
C ASP A 85 5.26 1.67 12.54
N ARG A 86 4.43 2.63 12.15
CA ARG A 86 4.32 3.97 12.78
C ARG A 86 2.99 4.17 13.53
N GLY A 87 2.23 3.10 13.70
CA GLY A 87 0.95 3.09 14.41
C GLY A 87 -0.27 3.39 13.56
N ALA A 88 -1.43 3.00 14.10
CA ALA A 88 -2.72 3.18 13.42
C ALA A 88 -3.04 4.65 13.09
N ALA A 89 -2.60 5.59 13.92
CA ALA A 89 -2.83 7.02 13.69
C ALA A 89 -2.13 7.51 12.40
N GLU A 90 -0.92 7.02 12.14
CA GLU A 90 -0.18 7.35 10.93
C GLU A 90 -0.82 6.69 9.69
N LEU A 91 -1.24 5.44 9.77
CA LEU A 91 -2.02 4.80 8.71
C LEU A 91 -3.27 5.61 8.36
N LEU A 92 -4.02 6.04 9.38
CA LEU A 92 -5.21 6.87 9.17
C LEU A 92 -4.86 8.25 8.58
N ARG A 93 -3.72 8.83 8.95
CA ARG A 93 -3.22 10.06 8.33
C ARG A 93 -2.86 9.84 6.86
N LEU A 94 -2.17 8.76 6.53
CA LEU A 94 -1.86 8.41 5.15
C LEU A 94 -3.13 8.22 4.31
N GLN A 95 -4.18 7.65 4.89
CA GLN A 95 -5.47 7.56 4.20
C GLN A 95 -6.16 8.91 4.01
N ARG A 96 -6.20 9.75 5.05
CA ARG A 96 -7.06 10.94 5.12
C ARG A 96 -6.35 12.23 4.74
N GLY A 97 -5.03 12.23 4.78
CA GLY A 97 -4.22 13.42 4.59
C GLY A 97 -3.90 14.17 5.89
N GLY A 98 -3.26 15.30 5.71
CA GLY A 98 -2.82 16.17 6.78
C GLY A 98 -1.32 16.07 7.07
N CYS A 99 -0.81 17.00 7.88
CA CYS A 99 0.57 17.02 8.31
C CYS A 99 0.81 16.01 9.44
N HIS A 100 2.01 15.45 9.50
CA HIS A 100 2.40 14.59 10.61
C HIS A 100 2.35 15.40 11.93
N PRO A 101 1.73 14.88 13.02
CA PRO A 101 1.46 15.67 14.21
C PRO A 101 2.73 16.22 14.90
N GLU A 102 3.82 15.44 14.87
CA GLU A 102 5.10 15.83 15.51
C GLU A 102 6.11 16.45 14.52
N LYS A 103 6.12 15.97 13.27
CA LYS A 103 7.13 16.34 12.27
C LYS A 103 6.66 17.46 11.33
N GLY A 104 5.39 17.87 11.45
CA GLY A 104 4.79 18.88 10.58
C GLY A 104 4.58 18.40 9.14
N CYS A 105 4.27 19.34 8.26
CA CYS A 105 4.17 19.09 6.83
C CYS A 105 5.56 18.93 6.21
N ARG A 106 5.71 18.00 5.29
CA ARG A 106 6.97 17.78 4.57
C ARG A 106 7.03 18.50 3.22
N GLY A 107 5.90 18.94 2.71
CA GLY A 107 5.76 19.75 1.50
C GLY A 107 5.23 21.14 1.80
N PRO A 108 5.08 21.99 0.76
CA PRO A 108 4.55 23.34 0.88
C PRO A 108 3.05 23.36 1.21
N GLN A 109 2.37 22.26 0.99
CA GLN A 109 0.94 22.06 1.32
C GLN A 109 0.81 20.82 2.22
N PRO A 110 -0.26 20.72 3.04
CA PRO A 110 -0.60 19.50 3.73
C PRO A 110 -0.75 18.33 2.75
N PHE A 111 -0.31 17.13 3.16
CA PHE A 111 -0.52 15.93 2.37
C PHE A 111 -2.01 15.69 2.11
N ALA A 112 -2.37 15.42 0.86
CA ALA A 112 -3.78 15.29 0.46
C ALA A 112 -4.44 13.97 0.90
N GLY A 113 -3.64 12.99 1.32
CA GLY A 113 -4.10 11.63 1.61
C GLY A 113 -4.07 10.71 0.39
N ALA A 114 -4.29 9.43 0.65
CA ALA A 114 -4.34 8.41 -0.39
C ALA A 114 -5.55 8.64 -1.32
N ARG A 115 -5.31 8.58 -2.63
CA ARG A 115 -6.37 8.60 -3.65
C ARG A 115 -7.09 7.25 -3.77
N PHE A 116 -6.53 6.21 -3.17
CA PHE A 116 -7.11 4.87 -3.08
C PHE A 116 -7.64 4.61 -1.67
N GLN A 117 -8.45 3.57 -1.52
CA GLN A 117 -8.99 3.20 -0.21
C GLN A 117 -8.22 2.02 0.38
N TYR A 118 -7.69 2.21 1.59
CA TYR A 118 -7.28 1.08 2.42
C TYR A 118 -8.49 0.35 2.99
N LEU A 119 -8.41 -0.98 3.05
CA LEU A 119 -9.45 -1.89 3.57
C LEU A 119 -8.87 -2.74 4.69
N ALA A 120 -9.62 -2.93 5.81
CA ALA A 120 -9.14 -3.63 6.99
C ALA A 120 -10.26 -4.34 7.76
N ALA A 121 -10.90 -5.35 7.16
CA ALA A 121 -12.01 -6.08 7.78
C ALA A 121 -11.63 -6.82 9.08
N SER A 122 -10.38 -7.28 9.18
CA SER A 122 -9.88 -8.08 10.31
C SER A 122 -9.08 -7.29 11.35
N THR A 123 -8.99 -5.95 11.21
CA THR A 123 -8.27 -5.07 12.16
C THR A 123 -9.26 -4.19 12.90
N ILE A 124 -9.51 -4.51 14.15
CA ILE A 124 -10.58 -3.95 14.97
C ILE A 124 -10.01 -2.97 16.00
N ASP A 125 -10.58 -1.78 16.10
CA ASP A 125 -10.36 -0.86 17.23
C ASP A 125 -11.04 -1.47 18.47
N THR A 126 -10.26 -1.85 19.47
CA THR A 126 -10.78 -2.50 20.69
C THR A 126 -11.72 -1.60 21.50
N ARG A 127 -11.64 -0.29 21.31
CA ARG A 127 -12.49 0.69 21.97
C ARG A 127 -13.88 0.76 21.35
N THR A 128 -14.01 0.61 20.04
CA THR A 128 -15.28 0.70 19.31
C THR A 128 -15.87 -0.66 18.94
N GLY A 129 -15.03 -1.69 18.86
CA GLY A 129 -15.39 -3.00 18.32
C GLY A 129 -15.56 -3.05 16.81
N GLU A 130 -15.26 -1.95 16.11
CA GLU A 130 -15.42 -1.80 14.66
C GLU A 130 -14.07 -1.82 13.93
N PRO A 131 -14.04 -2.19 12.65
CA PRO A 131 -12.84 -2.07 11.82
C PRO A 131 -12.32 -0.63 11.77
N ILE A 132 -10.99 -0.45 11.84
CA ILE A 132 -10.35 0.88 11.81
C ILE A 132 -10.46 1.59 10.46
N LEU A 133 -10.73 0.85 9.41
CA LEU A 133 -10.93 1.28 8.02
C LEU A 133 -12.08 0.47 7.42
N PRO A 134 -12.66 0.87 6.28
CA PRO A 134 -13.71 0.09 5.65
C PRO A 134 -13.32 -1.37 5.48
N ALA A 135 -14.23 -2.28 5.85
CA ALA A 135 -13.99 -3.72 5.77
C ALA A 135 -13.87 -4.21 4.33
N TYR A 136 -14.66 -3.61 3.43
CA TYR A 136 -14.72 -3.97 2.03
C TYR A 136 -15.10 -2.78 1.13
N ALA A 137 -14.90 -2.95 -0.17
CA ALA A 137 -15.42 -2.07 -1.20
C ALA A 137 -16.03 -2.90 -2.35
N VAL A 138 -17.03 -2.35 -3.02
CA VAL A 138 -17.64 -2.98 -4.20
C VAL A 138 -17.35 -2.14 -5.44
N LYS A 139 -16.77 -2.74 -6.46
CA LYS A 139 -16.60 -2.17 -7.80
C LYS A 139 -17.55 -2.89 -8.76
N ARG A 140 -17.99 -2.19 -9.81
CA ARG A 140 -18.84 -2.78 -10.84
C ARG A 140 -18.11 -2.79 -12.17
N PHE A 141 -18.12 -3.96 -12.83
CA PHE A 141 -17.56 -4.18 -14.16
C PHE A 141 -18.70 -4.64 -15.06
N GLU A 142 -19.07 -3.82 -16.05
CA GLU A 142 -20.24 -4.08 -16.92
C GLU A 142 -21.51 -4.42 -16.13
N GLY A 143 -21.73 -3.74 -15.00
CA GLY A 143 -22.87 -3.99 -14.11
C GLY A 143 -22.69 -5.12 -13.09
N ILE A 144 -21.68 -5.98 -13.25
CA ILE A 144 -21.39 -7.09 -12.33
C ILE A 144 -20.69 -6.54 -11.07
N PRO A 145 -21.26 -6.72 -9.86
CA PRO A 145 -20.62 -6.29 -8.64
C PRO A 145 -19.51 -7.25 -8.23
N VAL A 146 -18.34 -6.71 -7.93
CA VAL A 146 -17.18 -7.44 -7.38
C VAL A 146 -16.82 -6.84 -6.04
N ALA A 147 -16.86 -7.63 -4.97
CA ALA A 147 -16.47 -7.21 -3.64
C ALA A 147 -14.98 -7.48 -3.40
N PHE A 148 -14.29 -6.50 -2.84
CA PHE A 148 -12.91 -6.57 -2.38
C PHE A 148 -12.91 -6.45 -0.87
N ILE A 149 -12.39 -7.43 -0.15
CA ILE A 149 -12.35 -7.50 1.31
C ILE A 149 -10.88 -7.40 1.73
N GLY A 150 -10.54 -6.42 2.58
CA GLY A 150 -9.18 -6.26 3.10
C GLY A 150 -8.98 -7.10 4.36
N LEU A 151 -8.01 -8.00 4.33
CA LEU A 151 -7.62 -8.80 5.49
C LEU A 151 -6.16 -8.54 5.83
N ALA A 152 -5.88 -8.36 7.12
CA ALA A 152 -4.54 -8.28 7.67
C ALA A 152 -4.10 -9.65 8.23
N LEU A 153 -2.79 -9.85 8.31
CA LEU A 153 -2.23 -11.04 8.97
C LEU A 153 -2.61 -11.03 10.46
N LYS A 154 -3.24 -12.08 10.95
CA LYS A 154 -3.60 -12.21 12.38
C LYS A 154 -2.39 -12.10 13.31
N ALA A 155 -1.22 -12.58 12.88
CA ALA A 155 0.03 -12.53 13.63
C ALA A 155 0.72 -11.15 13.59
N THR A 156 0.16 -10.14 12.97
CA THR A 156 0.75 -8.78 12.90
C THR A 156 1.26 -8.26 14.26
N PRO A 157 0.55 -8.43 15.40
CA PRO A 157 1.07 -7.98 16.71
C PRO A 157 2.36 -8.67 17.16
N GLN A 158 2.73 -9.79 16.54
CA GLN A 158 3.95 -10.53 16.88
C GLN A 158 5.18 -10.07 16.08
N ILE A 159 4.98 -9.31 15.02
CA ILE A 159 6.03 -8.94 14.06
C ILE A 159 6.22 -7.43 13.89
N VAL A 160 5.41 -6.63 14.57
CA VAL A 160 5.54 -5.16 14.61
C VAL A 160 5.77 -4.66 16.04
N MET A 161 6.19 -3.41 16.19
CA MET A 161 6.34 -2.80 17.51
C MET A 161 5.00 -2.77 18.24
N PRO A 162 4.94 -3.13 19.53
CA PRO A 162 3.69 -3.13 20.31
C PRO A 162 2.95 -1.79 20.28
N SER A 163 3.67 -0.67 20.24
CA SER A 163 3.09 0.66 20.12
C SER A 163 2.35 0.88 18.81
N GLY A 164 2.76 0.20 17.74
CA GLY A 164 2.16 0.33 16.41
C GLY A 164 0.76 -0.28 16.32
N VAL A 165 0.49 -1.27 17.17
CA VAL A 165 -0.79 -2.02 17.21
C VAL A 165 -1.58 -1.81 18.50
N ALA A 166 -1.16 -0.85 19.33
CA ALA A 166 -1.84 -0.54 20.58
C ALA A 166 -3.32 -0.21 20.35
N GLY A 167 -4.22 -0.85 21.10
CA GLY A 167 -5.67 -0.65 20.95
C GLY A 167 -6.29 -1.35 19.74
N LEU A 168 -5.55 -2.24 19.06
CA LEU A 168 -6.05 -3.02 17.93
C LEU A 168 -6.11 -4.52 18.26
N GLU A 169 -7.12 -5.18 17.72
CA GLU A 169 -7.27 -6.63 17.66
C GLU A 169 -7.20 -7.10 16.19
N PHE A 170 -6.44 -8.15 15.93
CA PHE A 170 -6.33 -8.78 14.60
C PHE A 170 -7.00 -10.15 14.62
N ARG A 171 -8.05 -10.31 13.82
CA ARG A 171 -8.91 -11.51 13.79
C ARG A 171 -8.59 -12.45 12.65
#